data_bf296b774e1b4ca08ef59a4a62e8afae
#
_entry.id   bf296b774e1b4ca08ef59a4a62e8afae
#
_cell.length_a   1.000
_cell.length_b   1.000
_cell.length_c   1.000
_cell.angle_alpha   90.00
_cell.angle_beta   90.00
_cell.angle_gamma   90.00
#
_symmetry.space_group_name_H-M   'P 1'
#
loop_
_entity.id
_entity.type
_entity.pdbx_description
1 polymer ?
#
loop_
_entity_poly.entity_id
_entity_poly.type
_entity_poly.pdbx_seq_one_letter_code
_entity_poly.pdbx_strand_id
1 'polypeptide(L)'
;MSDVKLDARLPGMTEAGAELSEIAKADATRVGALPRIDFLYLSEPDMIRAGVMDMPRCVDAMEEMFRLLHVGDYRMAGGNNNSHGSIVIFPENSPFPDMPKPTTDRRFMAMPAYLGGSFRTAGMKWYGSNIENRGKGLPRSILTFILNDADTGAPLALMSANLLSAYRTGAVPGVGARHLARPNSRVVGIVGPGVMARTSLAAFMATCPHIDTVKVKGRGRANLDAFTAWVRKEYPQITTISIVDTDEEAVRDSDIATFCASVATGDPSKYPTVRREWVRPGTFLSMPAPCNIDEGMQHSDIRKVLDFTGLYEANLEELPAPRHNYVPAVGVRYFDLVEEGVLSRDDLEDLGAIVSGATPGRRSEEEIIILSVGGMAVEDVAWGTTVYRNAVARGIGVLLNLWEEPVLK
;
A
#
# COMPACT_ATOMS: atom_id res chain seq x y z
N MET A 1 14.29 8.26 -24.79
CA MET A 1 14.82 7.43 -23.69
C MET A 1 15.24 6.13 -24.31
N SER A 2 16.54 5.91 -24.34
CA SER A 2 17.23 4.86 -25.07
C SER A 2 16.87 3.48 -24.55
N ASP A 3 16.64 2.56 -25.47
CA ASP A 3 16.54 1.11 -25.25
C ASP A 3 17.79 0.59 -24.58
N VAL A 4 17.72 0.27 -23.30
CA VAL A 4 18.76 -0.52 -22.64
C VAL A 4 18.47 -1.99 -22.94
N LYS A 5 19.14 -2.54 -23.94
CA LYS A 5 19.25 -3.98 -24.13
C LYS A 5 20.00 -4.56 -22.94
N LEU A 6 19.27 -5.27 -22.07
CA LEU A 6 19.86 -6.10 -21.01
C LEU A 6 20.36 -7.42 -21.65
N ASP A 7 21.57 -7.41 -22.15
CA ASP A 7 22.29 -8.65 -22.45
C ASP A 7 23.79 -8.43 -22.17
N ALA A 8 24.15 -8.64 -20.90
CA ALA A 8 25.54 -8.89 -20.49
C ALA A 8 25.53 -9.74 -19.21
N ARG A 9 25.79 -11.02 -19.36
CA ARG A 9 26.09 -11.93 -18.24
C ARG A 9 27.35 -11.43 -17.54
N LEU A 10 27.23 -10.97 -16.30
CA LEU A 10 28.38 -10.68 -15.45
C LEU A 10 29.00 -12.02 -15.01
N PRO A 11 30.37 -12.15 -15.07
CA PRO A 11 31.08 -13.32 -14.56
C PRO A 11 30.87 -13.39 -13.02
N GLY A 12 30.53 -14.55 -12.49
CA GLY A 12 30.31 -14.80 -11.05
C GLY A 12 28.92 -15.30 -10.66
N MET A 13 27.96 -15.38 -11.59
CA MET A 13 26.58 -15.77 -11.28
C MET A 13 26.36 -17.26 -10.94
N THR A 14 27.35 -18.14 -11.16
CA THR A 14 27.21 -19.58 -10.90
C THR A 14 27.50 -19.97 -9.44
N GLU A 15 28.39 -19.26 -8.75
CA GLU A 15 28.70 -19.50 -7.34
C GLU A 15 27.64 -18.94 -6.41
N ALA A 16 27.15 -17.71 -6.65
CA ALA A 16 26.08 -17.10 -5.87
C ALA A 16 24.75 -17.90 -5.95
N GLY A 17 24.44 -18.50 -7.09
CA GLY A 17 23.26 -19.35 -7.25
C GLY A 17 23.33 -20.65 -6.44
N ALA A 18 24.52 -21.22 -6.26
CA ALA A 18 24.73 -22.41 -5.44
C ALA A 18 24.64 -22.07 -3.93
N GLU A 19 25.23 -20.97 -3.50
CA GLU A 19 25.17 -20.49 -2.11
C GLU A 19 23.72 -20.12 -1.69
N LEU A 20 22.96 -19.45 -2.56
CA LEU A 20 21.57 -19.11 -2.29
C LEU A 20 20.66 -20.36 -2.26
N SER A 21 20.96 -21.40 -3.05
CA SER A 21 20.30 -22.71 -2.97
C SER A 21 20.59 -23.42 -1.65
N GLU A 22 21.76 -23.23 -1.07
CA GLU A 22 22.15 -23.74 0.24
C GLU A 22 21.45 -23.00 1.37
N ILE A 23 21.25 -21.67 1.24
CA ILE A 23 20.47 -20.86 2.20
C ILE A 23 19.00 -21.29 2.21
N ALA A 24 18.39 -21.54 1.04
CA ALA A 24 17.02 -22.06 0.95
C ALA A 24 16.87 -23.45 1.60
N LYS A 25 17.94 -24.26 1.58
CA LYS A 25 17.99 -25.56 2.30
C LYS A 25 18.27 -25.36 3.80
N ALA A 26 19.06 -24.35 4.17
CA ALA A 26 19.38 -24.05 5.57
C ALA A 26 18.19 -23.44 6.32
N ASP A 27 17.28 -22.73 5.65
CA ASP A 27 16.00 -22.27 6.23
C ASP A 27 15.09 -23.45 6.64
N ALA A 28 15.28 -24.63 6.00
CA ALA A 28 14.56 -25.85 6.33
C ALA A 28 15.24 -26.73 7.42
N THR A 29 16.50 -26.43 7.81
CA THR A 29 17.30 -27.30 8.69
C THR A 29 18.11 -26.58 9.77
N ARG A 30 17.75 -25.38 10.17
CA ARG A 30 18.49 -24.55 11.17
C ARG A 30 18.43 -25.04 12.62
N VAL A 31 18.59 -26.35 12.85
CA VAL A 31 18.91 -26.90 14.17
C VAL A 31 20.39 -27.30 14.18
N GLY A 32 21.25 -26.42 14.69
CA GLY A 32 22.66 -26.72 14.97
C GLY A 32 23.74 -26.09 14.09
N ALA A 33 23.43 -25.08 13.28
CA ALA A 33 24.41 -24.38 12.44
C ALA A 33 25.12 -23.22 13.19
N LEU A 34 26.36 -22.96 12.78
CA LEU A 34 27.29 -21.95 13.26
C LEU A 34 26.68 -20.56 13.53
N PRO A 35 27.29 -19.74 14.40
CA PRO A 35 26.80 -18.39 14.77
C PRO A 35 26.88 -17.35 13.63
N ARG A 36 27.29 -17.75 12.42
CA ARG A 36 27.32 -16.90 11.23
C ARG A 36 25.94 -16.45 10.82
N ILE A 37 25.78 -15.16 10.55
CA ILE A 37 24.57 -14.59 9.99
C ILE A 37 24.91 -13.88 8.68
N ASP A 38 24.23 -14.30 7.63
CA ASP A 38 24.21 -13.65 6.33
C ASP A 38 22.77 -13.18 6.02
N PHE A 39 22.63 -12.10 5.27
CA PHE A 39 21.34 -11.59 4.81
C PHE A 39 21.41 -11.16 3.33
N LEU A 40 20.26 -11.17 2.67
CA LEU A 40 20.16 -10.84 1.26
C LEU A 40 19.93 -9.33 1.07
N TYR A 41 20.78 -8.67 0.29
CA TYR A 41 20.52 -7.32 -0.19
C TYR A 41 19.83 -7.39 -1.55
N LEU A 42 18.67 -6.69 -1.67
CA LEU A 42 17.90 -6.58 -2.92
C LEU A 42 17.80 -5.11 -3.34
N SER A 43 18.53 -4.75 -4.37
CA SER A 43 18.41 -3.45 -5.06
C SER A 43 17.08 -3.34 -5.79
N GLU A 44 16.67 -2.14 -6.26
CA GLU A 44 15.42 -1.98 -7.02
C GLU A 44 15.39 -2.87 -8.29
N PRO A 45 16.46 -2.97 -9.11
CA PRO A 45 16.50 -3.95 -10.20
C PRO A 45 16.34 -5.41 -9.74
N ASP A 46 16.87 -5.79 -8.58
CA ASP A 46 16.69 -7.13 -8.01
C ASP A 46 15.22 -7.36 -7.59
N MET A 47 14.60 -6.38 -6.96
CA MET A 47 13.18 -6.41 -6.61
C MET A 47 12.31 -6.61 -7.85
N ILE A 48 12.61 -5.90 -8.95
CA ILE A 48 11.89 -6.08 -10.23
C ILE A 48 12.06 -7.51 -10.75
N ARG A 49 13.29 -8.03 -10.78
CA ARG A 49 13.57 -9.42 -11.22
C ARG A 49 12.89 -10.45 -10.30
N ALA A 50 12.80 -10.17 -9.01
CA ALA A 50 12.13 -11.03 -8.04
C ALA A 50 10.60 -10.96 -8.13
N GLY A 51 10.05 -10.07 -8.97
CA GLY A 51 8.62 -9.99 -9.25
C GLY A 51 7.84 -9.02 -8.35
N VAL A 52 8.50 -7.98 -7.80
CA VAL A 52 7.81 -6.96 -6.96
C VAL A 52 6.66 -6.26 -7.68
N MET A 53 6.65 -6.29 -9.02
CA MET A 53 5.61 -5.70 -9.87
C MET A 53 4.51 -6.70 -10.30
N ASP A 54 4.52 -7.93 -9.82
CA ASP A 54 3.48 -8.93 -10.09
C ASP A 54 2.21 -8.59 -9.27
N MET A 55 1.34 -7.77 -9.86
CA MET A 55 0.14 -7.27 -9.18
C MET A 55 -0.87 -8.38 -8.85
N PRO A 56 -1.19 -9.34 -9.73
CA PRO A 56 -2.07 -10.45 -9.37
C PRO A 56 -1.60 -11.18 -8.10
N ARG A 57 -0.32 -11.52 -8.04
CA ARG A 57 0.28 -12.19 -6.87
C ARG A 57 0.33 -11.29 -5.64
N CYS A 58 0.54 -9.98 -5.83
CA CYS A 58 0.49 -9.01 -4.73
C CYS A 58 -0.92 -8.93 -4.12
N VAL A 59 -1.97 -8.90 -4.95
CA VAL A 59 -3.37 -8.94 -4.50
C VAL A 59 -3.65 -10.22 -3.69
N ASP A 60 -3.18 -11.38 -4.16
CA ASP A 60 -3.36 -12.65 -3.43
C ASP A 60 -2.62 -12.65 -2.07
N ALA A 61 -1.41 -12.08 -2.03
CA ALA A 61 -0.67 -11.92 -0.78
C ALA A 61 -1.37 -10.96 0.21
N MET A 62 -1.96 -9.86 -0.29
CA MET A 62 -2.76 -8.96 0.54
C MET A 62 -4.04 -9.64 1.03
N GLU A 63 -4.69 -10.43 0.21
CA GLU A 63 -5.89 -11.16 0.61
C GLU A 63 -5.60 -12.16 1.74
N GLU A 64 -4.49 -12.90 1.66
CA GLU A 64 -4.05 -13.78 2.75
C GLU A 64 -3.70 -12.99 4.02
N MET A 65 -3.03 -11.85 3.88
CA MET A 65 -2.73 -10.95 5.00
C MET A 65 -4.02 -10.48 5.70
N PHE A 66 -5.07 -10.11 4.94
CA PHE A 66 -6.36 -9.72 5.55
C PHE A 66 -7.03 -10.86 6.31
N ARG A 67 -6.90 -12.12 5.85
CA ARG A 67 -7.38 -13.29 6.62
C ARG A 67 -6.64 -13.41 7.95
N LEU A 68 -5.33 -13.19 7.97
CA LEU A 68 -4.53 -13.22 9.19
C LEU A 68 -4.86 -12.08 10.14
N LEU A 69 -5.12 -10.87 9.61
CA LEU A 69 -5.62 -9.75 10.42
C LEU A 69 -6.94 -10.13 11.10
N HIS A 70 -7.88 -10.72 10.38
CA HIS A 70 -9.19 -11.10 10.89
C HIS A 70 -9.09 -12.11 12.04
N VAL A 71 -8.16 -13.07 11.96
CA VAL A 71 -7.97 -14.07 13.04
C VAL A 71 -6.99 -13.61 14.12
N GLY A 72 -6.37 -12.45 14.00
CA GLY A 72 -5.48 -11.87 15.01
C GLY A 72 -4.03 -12.37 14.99
N ASP A 73 -3.62 -13.10 13.93
CA ASP A 73 -2.25 -13.64 13.80
C ASP A 73 -1.28 -12.62 13.18
N TYR A 74 -1.17 -11.48 13.82
CA TYR A 74 -0.29 -10.37 13.47
C TYR A 74 0.07 -9.54 14.69
N ARG A 75 1.06 -8.65 14.56
CA ARG A 75 1.34 -7.53 15.49
C ARG A 75 1.88 -6.36 14.69
N MET A 76 1.41 -5.15 15.01
CA MET A 76 2.00 -3.89 14.52
C MET A 76 2.56 -3.08 15.67
N ALA A 77 3.07 -1.87 15.38
CA ALA A 77 3.62 -0.97 16.39
C ALA A 77 2.59 -0.55 17.45
N GLY A 78 3.07 0.13 18.49
CA GLY A 78 2.27 0.68 19.57
C GLY A 78 1.87 -0.32 20.64
N GLY A 79 1.39 0.18 21.79
CA GLY A 79 0.90 -0.65 22.88
C GLY A 79 -0.38 -1.43 22.57
N ASN A 80 -1.15 -0.93 21.60
CA ASN A 80 -2.37 -1.57 21.08
C ASN A 80 -2.11 -2.60 19.98
N ASN A 81 -0.87 -2.77 19.51
CA ASN A 81 -0.45 -3.63 18.39
C ASN A 81 -1.07 -3.29 17.02
N ASN A 82 -1.63 -2.09 16.86
CA ASN A 82 -2.37 -1.65 15.68
C ASN A 82 -1.89 -0.30 15.13
N SER A 83 -0.90 0.33 15.75
CA SER A 83 -0.38 1.63 15.35
C SER A 83 0.21 1.59 13.94
N HIS A 84 0.00 2.69 13.19
CA HIS A 84 0.57 2.83 11.84
C HIS A 84 2.10 2.80 11.84
N GLY A 85 2.74 3.23 12.94
CA GLY A 85 4.19 3.29 13.12
C GLY A 85 4.64 4.51 13.93
N SER A 86 5.96 4.65 14.05
CA SER A 86 6.58 5.76 14.77
C SER A 86 7.17 6.77 13.80
N ILE A 87 6.98 8.07 14.11
CA ILE A 87 7.36 9.17 13.22
C ILE A 87 8.36 10.12 13.92
N VAL A 88 9.36 10.58 13.16
CA VAL A 88 10.24 11.69 13.51
C VAL A 88 9.86 12.88 12.65
N ILE A 89 9.45 13.97 13.27
CA ILE A 89 9.13 15.26 12.65
C ILE A 89 10.05 16.35 13.17
N PHE A 90 10.16 17.45 12.45
CA PHE A 90 11.01 18.58 12.82
C PHE A 90 10.17 19.76 13.29
N PRO A 91 10.59 20.49 14.34
CA PRO A 91 9.86 21.63 14.86
C PRO A 91 9.98 22.86 13.94
N GLU A 92 8.98 23.74 13.98
CA GLU A 92 9.03 25.03 13.27
C GLU A 92 10.19 25.91 13.76
N ASN A 93 10.45 25.89 15.06
CA ASN A 93 11.51 26.66 15.69
C ASN A 93 12.48 25.72 16.41
N SER A 94 13.77 25.90 16.15
CA SER A 94 14.85 25.17 16.83
C SER A 94 15.97 26.10 17.18
N PRO A 95 16.58 25.98 18.40
CA PRO A 95 17.80 26.68 18.75
C PRO A 95 19.03 26.15 17.98
N PHE A 96 18.91 25.02 17.29
CA PHE A 96 19.98 24.38 16.53
C PHE A 96 19.91 24.80 15.07
N PRO A 97 20.90 25.56 14.53
CA PRO A 97 20.84 26.15 13.19
C PRO A 97 20.81 25.08 12.08
N ASP A 98 21.41 23.92 12.31
CA ASP A 98 21.50 22.83 11.33
C ASP A 98 20.35 21.82 11.41
N MET A 99 19.41 22.00 12.35
CA MET A 99 18.22 21.16 12.41
C MET A 99 17.36 21.37 11.16
N PRO A 100 16.95 20.30 10.45
CA PRO A 100 16.11 20.43 9.29
C PRO A 100 14.82 21.19 9.62
N LYS A 101 14.45 22.13 8.75
CA LYS A 101 13.18 22.86 8.90
C LYS A 101 12.01 21.96 8.47
N PRO A 102 10.85 22.10 9.10
CA PRO A 102 9.66 21.39 8.69
C PRO A 102 9.25 21.81 7.27
N THR A 103 8.79 20.87 6.50
CA THR A 103 8.07 21.10 5.25
C THR A 103 6.85 20.19 5.28
N THR A 104 5.91 20.40 4.39
CA THR A 104 4.61 19.70 4.35
C THR A 104 4.71 18.18 4.49
N ASP A 105 5.86 17.58 4.21
CA ASP A 105 6.01 16.13 4.23
C ASP A 105 7.41 15.67 4.66
N ARG A 106 8.18 16.55 5.30
CA ARG A 106 9.52 16.18 5.80
C ARG A 106 9.38 15.41 7.11
N ARG A 107 9.66 14.11 7.03
CA ARG A 107 9.63 13.20 8.18
C ARG A 107 10.50 11.98 7.92
N PHE A 108 10.83 11.27 9.01
CA PHE A 108 11.24 9.87 8.95
C PHE A 108 10.19 9.02 9.64
N MET A 109 10.02 7.78 9.18
CA MET A 109 8.99 6.89 9.71
C MET A 109 9.47 5.45 9.75
N ALA A 110 9.22 4.79 10.89
CA ALA A 110 9.40 3.36 11.10
C ALA A 110 8.03 2.67 11.19
N MET A 111 7.84 1.63 10.40
CA MET A 111 6.60 0.85 10.36
C MET A 111 6.92 -0.63 10.59
N PRO A 112 7.12 -1.05 11.86
CA PRO A 112 7.40 -2.45 12.19
C PRO A 112 6.11 -3.27 12.26
N ALA A 113 6.21 -4.55 11.86
CA ALA A 113 5.15 -5.53 12.05
C ALA A 113 5.70 -6.95 12.07
N TYR A 114 4.90 -7.84 12.66
CA TYR A 114 4.96 -9.30 12.52
C TYR A 114 3.70 -9.78 11.80
N LEU A 115 3.85 -10.77 10.95
CA LEU A 115 2.75 -11.46 10.28
C LEU A 115 2.97 -12.97 10.37
N GLY A 116 1.95 -13.66 10.87
CA GLY A 116 1.95 -15.10 11.09
C GLY A 116 1.57 -15.94 9.87
N GLY A 117 0.82 -16.99 10.09
CA GLY A 117 0.33 -17.92 9.06
C GLY A 117 1.45 -18.48 8.19
N SER A 118 1.27 -18.41 6.88
CA SER A 118 2.27 -18.84 5.91
C SER A 118 3.49 -17.92 5.82
N PHE A 119 3.43 -16.69 6.33
CA PHE A 119 4.54 -15.73 6.29
C PHE A 119 5.56 -15.97 7.41
N ARG A 120 5.14 -15.98 8.69
CA ARG A 120 5.97 -16.16 9.90
C ARG A 120 7.24 -15.33 9.91
N THR A 121 7.11 -14.04 9.60
CA THR A 121 8.23 -13.10 9.53
C THR A 121 7.89 -11.81 10.24
N ALA A 122 8.91 -11.13 10.74
CA ALA A 122 8.81 -9.75 11.19
C ALA A 122 9.56 -8.85 10.19
N GLY A 123 9.20 -7.58 10.17
CA GLY A 123 9.90 -6.64 9.29
C GLY A 123 9.59 -5.20 9.63
N MET A 124 10.37 -4.30 9.05
CA MET A 124 10.18 -2.87 9.25
C MET A 124 10.47 -2.10 7.96
N LYS A 125 9.50 -1.33 7.52
CA LYS A 125 9.76 -0.28 6.54
C LYS A 125 10.29 0.96 7.26
N TRP A 126 11.47 1.43 6.83
CA TRP A 126 12.05 2.69 7.25
C TRP A 126 12.16 3.63 6.05
N TYR A 127 11.67 4.87 6.19
CA TYR A 127 11.76 5.82 5.10
C TYR A 127 11.89 7.27 5.54
N GLY A 128 12.59 8.07 4.71
CA GLY A 128 12.55 9.52 4.74
C GLY A 128 11.65 10.06 3.65
N SER A 129 10.86 11.08 3.96
CA SER A 129 9.99 11.78 3.00
C SER A 129 10.27 13.28 3.02
N ASN A 130 10.32 13.89 1.83
CA ASN A 130 10.45 15.33 1.67
C ASN A 130 9.96 15.72 0.25
N ILE A 131 8.97 16.57 0.17
CA ILE A 131 8.42 17.04 -1.11
C ILE A 131 9.46 17.75 -1.99
N GLU A 132 10.46 18.40 -1.38
CA GLU A 132 11.55 19.10 -2.07
C GLU A 132 12.48 18.16 -2.86
N ASN A 133 12.48 16.85 -2.58
CA ASN A 133 13.26 15.88 -3.32
C ASN A 133 12.94 15.88 -4.83
N ARG A 134 11.69 16.21 -5.19
CA ARG A 134 11.28 16.31 -6.60
C ARG A 134 12.09 17.34 -7.37
N GLY A 135 12.43 18.48 -6.76
CA GLY A 135 13.29 19.50 -7.34
C GLY A 135 14.75 19.07 -7.52
N LYS A 136 15.15 17.98 -6.84
CA LYS A 136 16.48 17.36 -6.92
C LYS A 136 16.52 16.14 -7.85
N GLY A 137 15.41 15.83 -8.56
CA GLY A 137 15.30 14.63 -9.39
C GLY A 137 15.13 13.33 -8.61
N LEU A 138 14.85 13.40 -7.30
CA LEU A 138 14.65 12.26 -6.41
C LEU A 138 13.15 12.01 -6.18
N PRO A 139 12.74 10.77 -5.86
CA PRO A 139 11.38 10.51 -5.41
C PRO A 139 11.09 11.24 -4.09
N ARG A 140 9.82 11.61 -3.88
CA ARG A 140 9.36 12.27 -2.64
C ARG A 140 9.79 11.51 -1.39
N SER A 141 9.69 10.19 -1.44
CA SER A 141 10.09 9.31 -0.33
C SER A 141 11.11 8.28 -0.83
N ILE A 142 12.08 7.98 0.01
CA ILE A 142 13.10 6.95 -0.24
C ILE A 142 12.94 5.92 0.86
N LEU A 143 12.60 4.69 0.46
CA LEU A 143 12.16 3.64 1.35
C LEU A 143 13.11 2.45 1.32
N THR A 144 13.36 1.89 2.49
CA THR A 144 14.01 0.59 2.69
C THR A 144 13.09 -0.31 3.50
N PHE A 145 13.21 -1.62 3.32
CA PHE A 145 12.51 -2.62 4.11
C PHE A 145 13.49 -3.66 4.60
N ILE A 146 13.53 -3.89 5.92
CA ILE A 146 14.26 -4.99 6.52
C ILE A 146 13.27 -6.09 6.88
N LEU A 147 13.60 -7.33 6.50
CA LEU A 147 12.85 -8.54 6.83
C LEU A 147 13.67 -9.38 7.79
N ASN A 148 13.03 -9.90 8.83
CA ASN A 148 13.65 -10.67 9.89
C ASN A 148 12.96 -12.03 10.06
N ASP A 149 13.75 -13.03 10.42
CA ASP A 149 13.26 -14.28 10.99
C ASP A 149 12.59 -14.01 12.34
N ALA A 150 11.38 -14.51 12.51
CA ALA A 150 10.58 -14.20 13.70
C ALA A 150 11.03 -14.95 14.95
N ASP A 151 11.71 -16.08 14.79
CA ASP A 151 12.13 -16.91 15.92
C ASP A 151 13.47 -16.43 16.51
N THR A 152 14.40 -16.03 15.64
CA THR A 152 15.77 -15.65 16.04
C THR A 152 16.02 -14.15 16.06
N GLY A 153 15.21 -13.36 15.33
CA GLY A 153 15.43 -11.95 15.09
C GLY A 153 16.50 -11.67 14.03
N ALA A 154 17.12 -12.70 13.42
CA ALA A 154 18.15 -12.53 12.42
C ALA A 154 17.59 -11.82 11.17
N PRO A 155 18.33 -10.86 10.55
CA PRO A 155 17.93 -10.29 9.28
C PRO A 155 17.95 -11.37 8.20
N LEU A 156 16.87 -11.44 7.42
CA LEU A 156 16.75 -12.27 6.22
C LEU A 156 17.12 -11.46 4.98
N ALA A 157 16.65 -10.20 4.91
CA ALA A 157 16.95 -9.33 3.79
C ALA A 157 16.87 -7.84 4.15
N LEU A 158 17.63 -7.02 3.39
CA LEU A 158 17.46 -5.58 3.26
C LEU A 158 17.09 -5.26 1.81
N MET A 159 15.93 -4.61 1.61
CA MET A 159 15.33 -4.42 0.29
C MET A 159 15.12 -2.94 -0.05
N SER A 160 15.27 -2.58 -1.33
CA SER A 160 14.71 -1.35 -1.86
C SER A 160 13.18 -1.43 -1.81
N ALA A 161 12.51 -0.44 -1.19
CA ALA A 161 11.09 -0.57 -0.85
C ALA A 161 10.16 0.43 -1.55
N ASN A 162 10.64 1.25 -2.49
CA ASN A 162 9.77 2.18 -3.23
C ASN A 162 8.70 1.43 -4.04
N LEU A 163 9.10 0.45 -4.84
CA LEU A 163 8.17 -0.40 -5.60
C LEU A 163 7.35 -1.31 -4.70
N LEU A 164 7.98 -1.92 -3.69
CA LEU A 164 7.29 -2.77 -2.71
C LEU A 164 6.11 -2.01 -2.08
N SER A 165 6.37 -0.83 -1.53
CA SER A 165 5.34 0.01 -0.90
C SER A 165 4.28 0.48 -1.89
N ALA A 166 4.64 0.82 -3.14
CA ALA A 166 3.70 1.24 -4.16
C ALA A 166 2.73 0.11 -4.55
N TYR A 167 3.26 -1.09 -4.78
CA TYR A 167 2.46 -2.23 -5.24
C TYR A 167 1.56 -2.78 -4.15
N ARG A 168 2.06 -2.97 -2.90
CA ARG A 168 1.23 -3.45 -1.80
C ARG A 168 0.08 -2.48 -1.47
N THR A 169 0.33 -1.16 -1.54
CA THR A 169 -0.72 -0.16 -1.28
C THR A 169 -1.77 -0.15 -2.39
N GLY A 170 -1.36 -0.28 -3.66
CA GLY A 170 -2.29 -0.36 -4.78
C GLY A 170 -3.05 -1.70 -4.84
N ALA A 171 -2.51 -2.78 -4.26
CA ALA A 171 -3.15 -4.08 -4.22
C ALA A 171 -4.37 -4.14 -3.29
N VAL A 172 -4.38 -3.37 -2.19
CA VAL A 172 -5.52 -3.30 -1.25
C VAL A 172 -6.82 -2.87 -1.93
N PRO A 173 -6.87 -1.79 -2.75
CA PRO A 173 -8.01 -1.49 -3.61
C PRO A 173 -8.45 -2.66 -4.50
N GLY A 174 -7.50 -3.46 -5.00
CA GLY A 174 -7.77 -4.66 -5.79
C GLY A 174 -8.44 -5.77 -4.99
N VAL A 175 -7.99 -6.04 -3.77
CA VAL A 175 -8.69 -6.96 -2.85
C VAL A 175 -10.12 -6.48 -2.61
N GLY A 176 -10.28 -5.17 -2.31
CA GLY A 176 -11.59 -4.57 -2.18
C GLY A 176 -12.46 -4.78 -3.43
N ALA A 177 -11.93 -4.52 -4.61
CA ALA A 177 -12.67 -4.69 -5.87
C ALA A 177 -13.07 -6.15 -6.13
N ARG A 178 -12.21 -7.14 -5.81
CA ARG A 178 -12.49 -8.57 -5.94
C ARG A 178 -13.76 -8.99 -5.19
N HIS A 179 -14.00 -8.42 -4.01
CA HIS A 179 -15.11 -8.79 -3.13
C HIS A 179 -16.30 -7.82 -3.19
N LEU A 180 -16.06 -6.55 -3.57
CA LEU A 180 -17.01 -5.46 -3.40
C LEU A 180 -17.40 -4.75 -4.70
N ALA A 181 -16.62 -4.84 -5.78
CA ALA A 181 -17.05 -4.33 -7.07
C ALA A 181 -18.07 -5.26 -7.74
N ARG A 182 -18.84 -4.75 -8.70
CA ARG A 182 -19.71 -5.61 -9.53
C ARG A 182 -18.85 -6.47 -10.44
N PRO A 183 -19.21 -7.76 -10.64
CA PRO A 183 -18.40 -8.66 -11.48
C PRO A 183 -18.23 -8.17 -12.94
N ASN A 184 -19.20 -7.43 -13.45
CA ASN A 184 -19.22 -6.88 -14.81
C ASN A 184 -18.76 -5.40 -14.88
N SER A 185 -18.03 -4.92 -13.88
CA SER A 185 -17.49 -3.55 -13.88
C SER A 185 -16.63 -3.27 -15.09
N ARG A 186 -16.90 -2.16 -15.80
CA ARG A 186 -16.23 -1.76 -17.04
C ARG A 186 -15.56 -0.40 -16.98
N VAL A 187 -16.11 0.52 -16.20
CA VAL A 187 -15.66 1.92 -16.15
C VAL A 187 -14.95 2.22 -14.86
N VAL A 188 -13.69 2.66 -14.94
CA VAL A 188 -12.91 3.13 -13.79
C VAL A 188 -12.72 4.63 -13.86
N GLY A 189 -13.17 5.35 -12.83
CA GLY A 189 -12.88 6.76 -12.60
C GLY A 189 -11.68 6.94 -11.67
N ILE A 190 -10.72 7.77 -12.06
CA ILE A 190 -9.46 7.98 -11.32
C ILE A 190 -9.25 9.47 -11.06
N VAL A 191 -9.11 9.83 -9.78
CA VAL A 191 -8.73 11.19 -9.37
C VAL A 191 -7.29 11.19 -8.89
N GLY A 192 -6.39 11.82 -9.67
CA GLY A 192 -4.96 11.91 -9.40
C GLY A 192 -4.10 10.84 -10.09
N PRO A 193 -3.51 11.14 -11.30
CA PRO A 193 -2.81 10.17 -12.15
C PRO A 193 -1.36 9.93 -11.70
N GLY A 194 -1.17 9.60 -10.41
CA GLY A 194 0.14 9.33 -9.80
C GLY A 194 0.52 7.84 -9.77
N VAL A 195 1.51 7.51 -8.94
CA VAL A 195 1.95 6.12 -8.70
C VAL A 195 0.81 5.29 -8.13
N MET A 196 0.08 5.80 -7.14
CA MET A 196 -1.07 5.15 -6.52
C MET A 196 -2.15 4.78 -7.56
N ALA A 197 -2.45 5.71 -8.50
CA ALA A 197 -3.41 5.45 -9.56
C ALA A 197 -2.97 4.32 -10.50
N ARG A 198 -1.67 4.23 -10.82
CA ARG A 198 -1.13 3.16 -11.66
C ARG A 198 -1.24 1.81 -10.97
N THR A 199 -0.85 1.73 -9.69
CA THR A 199 -0.89 0.47 -8.94
C THR A 199 -2.33 0.04 -8.61
N SER A 200 -3.24 0.99 -8.27
CA SER A 200 -4.66 0.67 -8.09
C SER A 200 -5.32 0.21 -9.39
N LEU A 201 -5.04 0.88 -10.53
CA LEU A 201 -5.56 0.41 -11.82
C LEU A 201 -5.02 -0.98 -12.17
N ALA A 202 -3.72 -1.24 -11.95
CA ALA A 202 -3.14 -2.56 -12.15
C ALA A 202 -3.87 -3.63 -11.33
N ALA A 203 -4.22 -3.32 -10.08
CA ALA A 203 -4.96 -4.23 -9.21
C ALA A 203 -6.41 -4.43 -9.68
N PHE A 204 -7.09 -3.37 -10.14
CA PHE A 204 -8.43 -3.50 -10.73
C PHE A 204 -8.40 -4.34 -12.01
N MET A 205 -7.39 -4.17 -12.88
CA MET A 205 -7.23 -5.00 -14.07
C MET A 205 -6.97 -6.47 -13.74
N ALA A 206 -6.33 -6.76 -12.60
CA ALA A 206 -6.11 -8.13 -12.11
C ALA A 206 -7.36 -8.78 -11.52
N THR A 207 -8.33 -8.00 -11.04
CA THR A 207 -9.50 -8.50 -10.29
C THR A 207 -10.83 -8.30 -11.01
N CYS A 208 -10.91 -7.36 -11.95
CA CYS A 208 -12.10 -6.99 -12.71
C CYS A 208 -11.80 -7.07 -14.22
N PRO A 209 -11.90 -8.26 -14.84
CA PRO A 209 -11.39 -8.52 -16.19
C PRO A 209 -12.16 -7.80 -17.31
N HIS A 210 -13.31 -7.23 -17.03
CA HIS A 210 -14.17 -6.56 -18.03
C HIS A 210 -13.93 -5.06 -18.15
N ILE A 211 -12.96 -4.48 -17.39
CA ILE A 211 -12.63 -3.06 -17.47
C ILE A 211 -12.07 -2.74 -18.85
N ASP A 212 -12.73 -1.81 -19.57
CA ASP A 212 -12.35 -1.33 -20.89
C ASP A 212 -12.34 0.19 -21.03
N THR A 213 -12.77 0.91 -19.99
CA THR A 213 -12.90 2.37 -19.99
C THR A 213 -12.27 2.97 -18.74
N VAL A 214 -11.44 4.00 -18.94
CA VAL A 214 -10.83 4.79 -17.87
C VAL A 214 -11.16 6.26 -18.05
N LYS A 215 -11.68 6.88 -17.00
CA LYS A 215 -11.79 8.35 -16.88
C LYS A 215 -10.71 8.81 -15.91
N VAL A 216 -9.94 9.83 -16.26
CA VAL A 216 -8.88 10.31 -15.39
C VAL A 216 -8.89 11.82 -15.25
N LYS A 217 -8.89 12.29 -14.00
CA LYS A 217 -8.77 13.70 -13.61
C LYS A 217 -7.43 13.95 -12.95
N GLY A 218 -6.77 15.03 -13.34
CA GLY A 218 -5.51 15.47 -12.75
C GLY A 218 -5.26 16.95 -12.98
N ARG A 219 -4.33 17.54 -12.21
CA ARG A 219 -4.02 18.98 -12.29
C ARG A 219 -2.97 19.33 -13.35
N GLY A 220 -2.13 18.40 -13.74
CA GLY A 220 -0.99 18.68 -14.62
C GLY A 220 -1.04 17.89 -15.91
N ARG A 221 -1.03 18.58 -17.05
CA ARG A 221 -1.13 17.96 -18.38
C ARG A 221 -0.06 16.89 -18.62
N ALA A 222 1.18 17.17 -18.27
CA ALA A 222 2.28 16.21 -18.45
C ALA A 222 2.06 14.88 -17.69
N ASN A 223 1.51 14.93 -16.46
CA ASN A 223 1.19 13.74 -15.70
C ASN A 223 0.01 12.96 -16.30
N LEU A 224 -1.00 13.66 -16.82
CA LEU A 224 -2.12 13.04 -17.52
C LEU A 224 -1.66 12.35 -18.80
N ASP A 225 -0.84 13.02 -19.61
CA ASP A 225 -0.29 12.45 -20.85
C ASP A 225 0.60 11.22 -20.55
N ALA A 226 1.45 11.29 -19.53
CA ALA A 226 2.28 10.17 -19.11
C ALA A 226 1.44 8.98 -18.57
N PHE A 227 0.35 9.27 -17.85
CA PHE A 227 -0.56 8.24 -17.35
C PHE A 227 -1.33 7.57 -18.49
N THR A 228 -1.91 8.37 -19.40
CA THR A 228 -2.69 7.83 -20.54
C THR A 228 -1.82 7.04 -21.50
N ALA A 229 -0.58 7.48 -21.75
CA ALA A 229 0.39 6.74 -22.56
C ALA A 229 0.76 5.39 -21.91
N TRP A 230 0.95 5.39 -20.58
CA TRP A 230 1.20 4.16 -19.82
C TRP A 230 0.00 3.21 -19.89
N VAL A 231 -1.23 3.69 -19.68
CA VAL A 231 -2.44 2.85 -19.77
C VAL A 231 -2.55 2.20 -21.15
N ARG A 232 -2.36 2.96 -22.23
CA ARG A 232 -2.41 2.41 -23.60
C ARG A 232 -1.35 1.35 -23.85
N LYS A 233 -0.17 1.50 -23.27
CA LYS A 233 0.92 0.53 -23.42
C LYS A 233 0.69 -0.75 -22.64
N GLU A 234 0.32 -0.64 -21.37
CA GLU A 234 0.22 -1.79 -20.46
C GLU A 234 -1.13 -2.54 -20.57
N TYR A 235 -2.20 -1.81 -20.96
CA TYR A 235 -3.57 -2.34 -20.97
C TYR A 235 -4.26 -2.06 -22.32
N PRO A 236 -3.86 -2.73 -23.42
CA PRO A 236 -4.44 -2.50 -24.75
C PRO A 236 -5.94 -2.84 -24.82
N GLN A 237 -6.47 -3.63 -23.88
CA GLN A 237 -7.91 -3.91 -23.73
C GLN A 237 -8.72 -2.70 -23.22
N ILE A 238 -8.08 -1.67 -22.66
CA ILE A 238 -8.75 -0.41 -22.34
C ILE A 238 -8.88 0.40 -23.63
N THR A 239 -10.06 0.36 -24.22
CA THR A 239 -10.37 0.96 -25.53
C THR A 239 -10.70 2.45 -25.42
N THR A 240 -11.21 2.89 -24.25
CA THR A 240 -11.61 4.28 -24.01
C THR A 240 -10.85 4.88 -22.85
N ILE A 241 -10.15 6.01 -23.10
CA ILE A 241 -9.47 6.78 -22.05
C ILE A 241 -9.91 8.23 -22.20
N SER A 242 -10.62 8.76 -21.22
CA SER A 242 -11.12 10.12 -21.17
C SER A 242 -10.39 10.93 -20.09
N ILE A 243 -9.76 12.03 -20.49
CA ILE A 243 -9.28 13.04 -19.53
C ILE A 243 -10.47 13.94 -19.23
N VAL A 244 -10.77 14.08 -17.94
CA VAL A 244 -11.89 14.87 -17.44
C VAL A 244 -11.40 16.00 -16.53
N ASP A 245 -12.22 17.05 -16.37
CA ASP A 245 -11.81 18.28 -15.70
C ASP A 245 -12.20 18.30 -14.21
N THR A 246 -13.25 17.57 -13.81
CA THR A 246 -13.81 17.61 -12.46
C THR A 246 -13.78 16.24 -11.78
N ASP A 247 -13.83 16.23 -10.44
CA ASP A 247 -13.99 15.02 -9.65
C ASP A 247 -15.35 14.35 -9.96
N GLU A 248 -16.39 15.17 -10.20
CA GLU A 248 -17.71 14.70 -10.60
C GLU A 248 -17.68 13.88 -11.88
N GLU A 249 -17.05 14.38 -12.94
CA GLU A 249 -16.95 13.67 -14.23
C GLU A 249 -16.18 12.37 -14.11
N ALA A 250 -15.17 12.30 -13.20
CA ALA A 250 -14.45 11.07 -12.93
C ALA A 250 -15.34 10.03 -12.19
N VAL A 251 -16.23 10.47 -11.29
CA VAL A 251 -17.09 9.59 -10.48
C VAL A 251 -18.35 9.19 -11.22
N ARG A 252 -19.03 10.16 -11.88
CA ARG A 252 -20.32 9.96 -12.52
C ARG A 252 -20.26 8.85 -13.56
N ASP A 253 -21.18 7.91 -13.52
CA ASP A 253 -21.26 6.74 -14.40
C ASP A 253 -20.06 5.77 -14.34
N SER A 254 -19.23 5.85 -13.32
CA SER A 254 -18.17 4.88 -13.09
C SER A 254 -18.67 3.69 -12.26
N ASP A 255 -18.19 2.48 -12.58
CA ASP A 255 -18.43 1.28 -11.78
C ASP A 255 -17.53 1.24 -10.57
N ILE A 256 -16.29 1.67 -10.77
CA ILE A 256 -15.27 1.83 -9.75
C ILE A 256 -14.77 3.27 -9.82
N ALA A 257 -14.67 3.97 -8.69
CA ALA A 257 -13.97 5.24 -8.62
C ALA A 257 -12.90 5.22 -7.52
N THR A 258 -11.70 5.72 -7.84
CA THR A 258 -10.58 5.71 -6.89
C THR A 258 -9.93 7.09 -6.77
N PHE A 259 -9.66 7.49 -5.52
CA PHE A 259 -9.10 8.79 -5.18
C PHE A 259 -7.63 8.64 -4.78
N CYS A 260 -6.74 8.97 -5.71
CA CYS A 260 -5.30 8.73 -5.62
C CYS A 260 -4.46 10.03 -5.61
N ALA A 261 -5.10 11.18 -5.44
CA ALA A 261 -4.42 12.46 -5.52
C ALA A 261 -3.48 12.68 -4.33
N SER A 262 -2.21 12.95 -4.63
CA SER A 262 -1.27 13.44 -3.62
C SER A 262 -1.58 14.90 -3.30
N VAL A 263 -2.08 15.17 -2.11
CA VAL A 263 -2.36 16.50 -1.57
C VAL A 263 -1.56 16.73 -0.29
N ALA A 264 -1.31 18.00 0.01
CA ALA A 264 -0.70 18.36 1.29
C ALA A 264 -1.70 18.08 2.42
N THR A 265 -1.25 17.41 3.48
CA THR A 265 -2.05 17.25 4.69
C THR A 265 -2.23 18.59 5.40
N GLY A 266 -3.37 18.78 6.05
CA GLY A 266 -3.67 19.98 6.85
C GLY A 266 -4.45 21.08 6.12
N ASP A 267 -4.79 20.91 4.83
CA ASP A 267 -5.65 21.84 4.08
C ASP A 267 -6.76 21.08 3.35
N PRO A 268 -7.91 20.81 4.01
CA PRO A 268 -9.02 20.06 3.41
C PRO A 268 -9.60 20.72 2.15
N SER A 269 -9.44 22.04 1.98
CA SER A 269 -9.94 22.73 0.78
C SER A 269 -9.26 22.25 -0.53
N LYS A 270 -8.11 21.62 -0.41
CA LYS A 270 -7.34 21.07 -1.54
C LYS A 270 -7.59 19.59 -1.81
N TYR A 271 -8.34 18.92 -0.95
CA TYR A 271 -8.63 17.51 -1.15
C TYR A 271 -9.67 17.32 -2.26
N PRO A 272 -9.56 16.25 -3.04
CA PRO A 272 -10.65 15.83 -3.90
C PRO A 272 -11.93 15.65 -3.07
N THR A 273 -13.06 15.77 -3.73
CA THR A 273 -14.36 15.63 -3.07
C THR A 273 -15.18 14.56 -3.78
N VAL A 274 -15.96 13.80 -3.03
CA VAL A 274 -17.04 12.97 -3.56
C VAL A 274 -18.36 13.38 -2.92
N ARG A 275 -19.41 13.49 -3.75
CA ARG A 275 -20.77 13.79 -3.31
C ARG A 275 -21.71 12.64 -3.65
N ARG A 276 -22.69 12.41 -2.79
CA ARG A 276 -23.68 11.33 -2.97
C ARG A 276 -24.40 11.40 -4.33
N GLU A 277 -24.74 12.60 -4.77
CA GLU A 277 -25.44 12.84 -6.03
C GLU A 277 -24.67 12.48 -7.30
N TRP A 278 -23.34 12.31 -7.18
CA TRP A 278 -22.48 11.87 -8.31
C TRP A 278 -22.41 10.35 -8.43
N VAL A 279 -22.72 9.65 -7.35
CA VAL A 279 -22.50 8.22 -7.22
C VAL A 279 -23.76 7.44 -7.60
N ARG A 280 -23.69 6.67 -8.66
CA ARG A 280 -24.80 5.82 -9.07
C ARG A 280 -24.93 4.56 -8.21
N PRO A 281 -26.12 3.92 -8.14
CA PRO A 281 -26.24 2.60 -7.56
C PRO A 281 -25.24 1.59 -8.17
N GLY A 282 -24.68 0.75 -7.33
CA GLY A 282 -23.71 -0.27 -7.71
C GLY A 282 -22.25 0.18 -7.77
N THR A 283 -21.94 1.45 -7.54
CA THR A 283 -20.56 1.95 -7.57
C THR A 283 -19.75 1.45 -6.37
N PHE A 284 -18.52 1.02 -6.63
CA PHE A 284 -17.49 0.78 -5.63
C PHE A 284 -16.51 1.96 -5.61
N LEU A 285 -16.33 2.57 -4.43
CA LEU A 285 -15.46 3.71 -4.19
C LEU A 285 -14.24 3.26 -3.37
N SER A 286 -13.03 3.48 -3.87
CA SER A 286 -11.78 3.19 -3.17
C SER A 286 -11.06 4.48 -2.79
N MET A 287 -10.71 4.62 -1.51
CA MET A 287 -10.15 5.84 -0.93
C MET A 287 -8.74 5.60 -0.35
N PRO A 288 -7.72 5.34 -1.18
CA PRO A 288 -6.33 5.15 -0.72
C PRO A 288 -5.58 6.47 -0.46
N ALA A 289 -6.24 7.61 -0.63
CA ALA A 289 -5.67 8.93 -0.37
C ALA A 289 -6.75 9.86 0.21
N PRO A 290 -6.36 11.04 0.77
CA PRO A 290 -7.31 12.00 1.31
C PRO A 290 -8.41 12.38 0.34
N CYS A 291 -9.66 12.34 0.82
CA CYS A 291 -10.85 12.72 0.07
C CYS A 291 -11.90 13.29 1.05
N ASN A 292 -12.53 14.40 0.65
CA ASN A 292 -13.70 14.92 1.34
C ASN A 292 -14.93 14.13 0.93
N ILE A 293 -15.78 13.79 1.89
CA ILE A 293 -17.10 13.18 1.69
C ILE A 293 -18.17 14.16 2.15
N ASP A 294 -19.25 14.32 1.37
CA ASP A 294 -20.38 15.13 1.81
C ASP A 294 -21.29 14.38 2.82
N GLU A 295 -22.26 15.09 3.39
CA GLU A 295 -23.20 14.49 4.35
C GLU A 295 -23.96 13.32 3.73
N GLY A 296 -24.33 13.38 2.45
CA GLY A 296 -25.00 12.30 1.74
C GLY A 296 -24.20 10.99 1.71
N MET A 297 -22.88 11.07 1.71
CA MET A 297 -21.99 9.90 1.76
C MET A 297 -21.86 9.28 3.17
N GLN A 298 -22.43 9.92 4.19
CA GLN A 298 -22.46 9.41 5.57
C GLN A 298 -23.71 8.57 5.87
N HIS A 299 -24.73 8.62 5.01
CA HIS A 299 -26.01 7.92 5.20
C HIS A 299 -25.85 6.38 5.24
N SER A 300 -26.83 5.71 5.85
CA SER A 300 -26.85 4.26 6.04
C SER A 300 -27.00 3.46 4.73
N ASP A 301 -27.47 4.08 3.64
CA ASP A 301 -27.53 3.46 2.33
C ASP A 301 -26.14 3.30 1.66
N ILE A 302 -25.12 3.92 2.22
CA ILE A 302 -23.72 3.75 1.80
C ILE A 302 -23.03 2.78 2.73
N ARG A 303 -22.61 1.64 2.22
CA ARG A 303 -21.82 0.66 2.97
C ARG A 303 -20.40 1.13 3.15
N LYS A 304 -19.94 1.16 4.40
CA LYS A 304 -18.64 1.67 4.81
C LYS A 304 -17.73 0.53 5.21
N VAL A 305 -16.71 0.25 4.40
CA VAL A 305 -15.73 -0.79 4.65
C VAL A 305 -14.38 -0.12 4.94
N LEU A 306 -13.69 -0.61 5.93
CA LEU A 306 -12.35 -0.21 6.32
C LEU A 306 -11.38 -1.33 5.93
N ASP A 307 -10.18 -0.97 5.51
CA ASP A 307 -9.13 -1.97 5.30
C ASP A 307 -8.85 -2.73 6.61
N PHE A 308 -8.70 -2.00 7.72
CA PHE A 308 -8.57 -2.62 9.03
C PHE A 308 -9.03 -1.68 10.15
N THR A 309 -10.06 -2.06 10.84
CA THR A 309 -10.68 -1.28 11.91
C THR A 309 -9.71 -0.93 13.03
N GLY A 310 -8.87 -1.88 13.47
CA GLY A 310 -7.90 -1.68 14.55
C GLY A 310 -6.89 -0.55 14.28
N LEU A 311 -6.54 -0.29 13.02
CA LEU A 311 -5.70 0.85 12.65
C LEU A 311 -6.37 2.19 12.99
N TYR A 312 -7.65 2.31 12.72
CA TYR A 312 -8.40 3.55 12.99
C TYR A 312 -8.70 3.71 14.47
N GLU A 313 -8.96 2.62 15.19
CA GLU A 313 -9.10 2.61 16.65
C GLU A 313 -7.79 3.06 17.33
N ALA A 314 -6.64 2.63 16.83
CA ALA A 314 -5.35 3.12 17.33
C ALA A 314 -5.21 4.65 17.19
N ASN A 315 -5.74 5.25 16.12
CA ASN A 315 -5.72 6.71 15.98
C ASN A 315 -6.61 7.41 17.03
N LEU A 316 -7.66 6.76 17.57
CA LEU A 316 -8.47 7.33 18.66
C LEU A 316 -7.65 7.45 19.95
N GLU A 317 -6.75 6.50 20.19
CA GLU A 317 -5.88 6.49 21.36
C GLU A 317 -4.68 7.46 21.23
N GLU A 318 -4.15 7.57 19.99
CA GLU A 318 -2.87 8.25 19.73
C GLU A 318 -3.03 9.73 19.36
N LEU A 319 -4.21 10.17 18.90
CA LEU A 319 -4.42 11.50 18.37
C LEU A 319 -5.56 12.24 19.06
N PRO A 320 -5.45 13.57 19.23
CA PRO A 320 -6.56 14.36 19.73
C PRO A 320 -7.66 14.53 18.66
N ALA A 321 -8.92 14.67 19.12
CA ALA A 321 -10.06 14.95 18.24
C ALA A 321 -10.01 16.40 17.70
N PRO A 322 -10.53 16.67 16.49
CA PRO A 322 -10.92 15.68 15.48
C PRO A 322 -9.70 15.10 14.76
N ARG A 323 -9.57 13.76 14.73
CA ARG A 323 -8.37 13.05 14.26
C ARG A 323 -8.12 13.21 12.77
N HIS A 324 -9.17 13.36 11.97
CA HIS A 324 -9.04 13.55 10.51
C HIS A 324 -8.28 14.83 10.13
N ASN A 325 -8.06 15.77 11.05
CA ASN A 325 -7.17 16.91 10.83
C ASN A 325 -5.69 16.50 10.81
N TYR A 326 -5.33 15.40 11.47
CA TYR A 326 -3.97 14.87 11.54
C TYR A 326 -3.74 13.76 10.53
N VAL A 327 -4.72 12.86 10.38
CA VAL A 327 -4.70 11.74 9.44
C VAL A 327 -5.95 11.83 8.54
N PRO A 328 -5.86 12.47 7.36
CA PRO A 328 -7.01 12.78 6.54
C PRO A 328 -7.49 11.58 5.70
N ALA A 329 -7.57 10.40 6.31
CA ALA A 329 -8.18 9.22 5.72
C ALA A 329 -9.70 9.20 5.98
N VAL A 330 -10.48 8.72 5.02
CA VAL A 330 -11.95 8.66 5.15
C VAL A 330 -12.36 7.81 6.34
N GLY A 331 -11.68 6.70 6.61
CA GLY A 331 -11.94 5.86 7.79
C GLY A 331 -11.75 6.60 9.12
N VAL A 332 -10.73 7.46 9.22
CA VAL A 332 -10.54 8.30 10.41
C VAL A 332 -11.72 9.28 10.58
N ARG A 333 -12.19 9.87 9.47
CA ARG A 333 -13.40 10.73 9.56
C ARG A 333 -14.62 9.94 10.00
N TYR A 334 -14.80 8.70 9.59
CA TYR A 334 -15.89 7.87 10.06
C TYR A 334 -15.83 7.63 11.57
N PHE A 335 -14.65 7.41 12.14
CA PHE A 335 -14.52 7.29 13.59
C PHE A 335 -14.80 8.59 14.34
N ASP A 336 -14.38 9.75 13.82
CA ASP A 336 -14.80 11.04 14.38
C ASP A 336 -16.34 11.19 14.33
N LEU A 337 -17.01 10.77 13.24
CA LEU A 337 -18.46 10.79 13.12
C LEU A 337 -19.17 9.83 14.09
N VAL A 338 -18.54 8.72 14.45
CA VAL A 338 -19.05 7.82 15.49
C VAL A 338 -19.02 8.52 16.86
N GLU A 339 -17.93 9.20 17.20
CA GLU A 339 -17.85 9.98 18.45
C GLU A 339 -18.81 11.19 18.46
N GLU A 340 -19.05 11.80 17.30
CA GLU A 340 -20.04 12.87 17.14
C GLU A 340 -21.50 12.35 17.23
N GLY A 341 -21.71 11.03 17.25
CA GLY A 341 -23.03 10.40 17.31
C GLY A 341 -23.81 10.44 15.97
N VAL A 342 -23.11 10.70 14.85
CA VAL A 342 -23.68 10.72 13.50
C VAL A 342 -23.75 9.32 12.90
N LEU A 343 -22.76 8.47 13.19
CA LEU A 343 -22.68 7.07 12.78
C LEU A 343 -22.67 6.15 14.00
N SER A 344 -23.13 4.91 13.79
CA SER A 344 -22.86 3.82 14.74
C SER A 344 -21.52 3.14 14.42
N ARG A 345 -20.88 2.57 15.44
CA ARG A 345 -19.71 1.71 15.23
C ARG A 345 -20.06 0.49 14.36
N ASP A 346 -21.29 0.00 14.46
CA ASP A 346 -21.80 -1.14 13.69
C ASP A 346 -22.03 -0.82 12.21
N ASP A 347 -22.00 0.46 11.81
CA ASP A 347 -22.03 0.88 10.40
C ASP A 347 -20.69 0.67 9.68
N LEU A 348 -19.63 0.36 10.43
CA LEU A 348 -18.28 0.22 9.92
C LEU A 348 -17.88 -1.26 9.86
N GLU A 349 -17.60 -1.76 8.66
CA GLU A 349 -17.23 -3.15 8.42
C GLU A 349 -15.74 -3.28 8.13
N ASP A 350 -15.17 -4.45 8.45
CA ASP A 350 -13.75 -4.77 8.27
C ASP A 350 -13.54 -5.61 7.00
N LEU A 351 -12.58 -5.22 6.16
CA LEU A 351 -12.29 -5.95 4.92
C LEU A 351 -11.81 -7.38 5.21
N GLY A 352 -11.08 -7.59 6.33
CA GLY A 352 -10.63 -8.90 6.75
C GLY A 352 -11.77 -9.87 7.02
N ALA A 353 -12.87 -9.39 7.63
CA ALA A 353 -14.08 -10.18 7.85
C ALA A 353 -14.76 -10.58 6.53
N ILE A 354 -14.77 -9.67 5.54
CA ILE A 354 -15.32 -9.93 4.21
C ILE A 354 -14.46 -10.97 3.46
N VAL A 355 -13.16 -10.78 3.44
CA VAL A 355 -12.21 -11.69 2.79
C VAL A 355 -12.25 -13.10 3.39
N SER A 356 -12.50 -13.19 4.70
CA SER A 356 -12.62 -14.47 5.42
C SER A 356 -14.00 -15.12 5.29
N GLY A 357 -14.97 -14.44 4.65
CA GLY A 357 -16.34 -14.95 4.52
C GLY A 357 -17.19 -14.83 5.79
N ALA A 358 -16.69 -14.19 6.85
CA ALA A 358 -17.45 -13.92 8.07
C ALA A 358 -18.51 -12.83 7.84
N THR A 359 -18.25 -11.93 6.91
CA THR A 359 -19.19 -10.91 6.43
C THR A 359 -19.35 -11.08 4.91
N PRO A 360 -20.58 -10.99 4.36
CA PRO A 360 -20.77 -11.11 2.91
C PRO A 360 -20.00 -10.03 2.13
N GLY A 361 -19.49 -10.39 0.96
CA GLY A 361 -19.01 -9.47 -0.05
C GLY A 361 -20.11 -8.52 -0.51
N ARG A 362 -20.14 -8.14 -1.80
CA ARG A 362 -21.24 -7.35 -2.35
C ARG A 362 -22.58 -8.08 -2.16
N ARG A 363 -23.56 -7.37 -1.62
CA ARG A 363 -24.90 -7.93 -1.24
C ARG A 363 -25.95 -7.75 -2.34
N SER A 364 -25.78 -6.70 -3.19
CA SER A 364 -26.67 -6.45 -4.33
C SER A 364 -25.98 -5.67 -5.43
N GLU A 365 -26.55 -5.70 -6.63
CA GLU A 365 -26.06 -4.93 -7.79
C GLU A 365 -26.17 -3.41 -7.59
N GLU A 366 -27.03 -2.95 -6.70
CA GLU A 366 -27.30 -1.54 -6.46
C GLU A 366 -26.54 -0.97 -5.26
N GLU A 367 -25.91 -1.83 -4.46
CA GLU A 367 -25.19 -1.41 -3.25
C GLU A 367 -24.04 -0.45 -3.59
N ILE A 368 -24.01 0.71 -2.93
CA ILE A 368 -22.90 1.66 -3.00
C ILE A 368 -21.96 1.37 -1.84
N ILE A 369 -20.68 1.18 -2.15
CA ILE A 369 -19.70 0.76 -1.16
C ILE A 369 -18.49 1.70 -1.19
N ILE A 370 -18.06 2.17 -0.02
CA ILE A 370 -16.79 2.88 0.19
C ILE A 370 -15.83 1.95 0.90
N LEU A 371 -14.63 1.81 0.36
CA LEU A 371 -13.47 1.24 1.02
C LEU A 371 -12.47 2.33 1.38
N SER A 372 -12.27 2.58 2.67
CA SER A 372 -11.15 3.39 3.16
C SER A 372 -9.90 2.56 3.27
N VAL A 373 -8.77 3.10 2.80
CA VAL A 373 -7.47 2.44 2.83
C VAL A 373 -6.47 3.33 3.57
N GLY A 374 -6.04 2.90 4.75
CA GLY A 374 -5.07 3.60 5.59
C GLY A 374 -3.63 3.20 5.30
N GLY A 375 -3.43 1.95 4.87
CA GLY A 375 -2.13 1.33 4.65
C GLY A 375 -1.47 0.88 5.96
N MET A 376 -0.90 -0.32 5.98
CA MET A 376 -0.40 -0.95 7.19
C MET A 376 0.99 -1.55 7.03
N ALA A 377 1.72 -1.69 8.14
CA ALA A 377 3.06 -2.28 8.15
C ALA A 377 3.02 -3.78 7.76
N VAL A 378 1.98 -4.51 8.12
CA VAL A 378 1.79 -5.94 7.76
C VAL A 378 1.71 -6.17 6.25
N GLU A 379 1.23 -5.20 5.48
CA GLU A 379 1.20 -5.27 4.00
C GLU A 379 2.64 -5.31 3.44
N ASP A 380 3.55 -4.53 4.01
CA ASP A 380 4.96 -4.53 3.63
C ASP A 380 5.62 -5.87 4.00
N VAL A 381 5.25 -6.46 5.15
CA VAL A 381 5.73 -7.80 5.57
C VAL A 381 5.23 -8.89 4.63
N ALA A 382 3.94 -8.90 4.30
CA ALA A 382 3.35 -9.90 3.41
C ALA A 382 4.02 -9.89 2.03
N TRP A 383 4.07 -8.71 1.40
CA TRP A 383 4.65 -8.58 0.07
C TRP A 383 6.17 -8.74 0.07
N GLY A 384 6.87 -8.18 1.07
CA GLY A 384 8.30 -8.32 1.26
C GLY A 384 8.74 -9.78 1.43
N THR A 385 8.01 -10.55 2.24
CA THR A 385 8.27 -12.00 2.42
C THR A 385 8.07 -12.77 1.11
N THR A 386 7.03 -12.45 0.36
CA THR A 386 6.75 -13.10 -0.93
C THR A 386 7.85 -12.83 -1.94
N VAL A 387 8.28 -11.56 -2.07
CA VAL A 387 9.37 -11.17 -2.98
C VAL A 387 10.71 -11.75 -2.54
N TYR A 388 11.00 -11.75 -1.23
CA TYR A 388 12.20 -12.40 -0.67
C TYR A 388 12.28 -13.87 -1.06
N ARG A 389 11.21 -14.63 -0.83
CA ARG A 389 11.16 -16.06 -1.20
C ARG A 389 11.37 -16.30 -2.69
N ASN A 390 10.80 -15.43 -3.53
CA ASN A 390 11.06 -15.48 -4.98
C ASN A 390 12.52 -15.19 -5.31
N ALA A 391 13.13 -14.20 -4.65
CA ALA A 391 14.54 -13.86 -4.87
C ALA A 391 15.45 -15.03 -4.49
N VAL A 392 15.23 -15.63 -3.32
CA VAL A 392 15.97 -16.82 -2.87
C VAL A 392 15.81 -17.99 -3.84
N ALA A 393 14.57 -18.32 -4.22
CA ALA A 393 14.28 -19.44 -5.13
C ALA A 393 14.91 -19.25 -6.53
N ARG A 394 15.20 -18.02 -6.93
CA ARG A 394 15.75 -17.66 -8.25
C ARG A 394 17.21 -17.22 -8.22
N GLY A 395 17.86 -17.25 -7.06
CA GLY A 395 19.24 -16.81 -6.89
C GLY A 395 19.45 -15.32 -7.21
N ILE A 396 18.53 -14.45 -6.81
CA ILE A 396 18.57 -13.00 -7.07
C ILE A 396 19.02 -12.26 -5.82
N GLY A 397 19.90 -11.27 -5.97
CA GLY A 397 20.38 -10.41 -4.90
C GLY A 397 21.86 -10.61 -4.59
N VAL A 398 22.32 -9.95 -3.56
CA VAL A 398 23.70 -10.01 -3.07
C VAL A 398 23.69 -10.45 -1.62
N LEU A 399 24.40 -11.55 -1.32
CA LEU A 399 24.54 -12.01 0.04
C LEU A 399 25.56 -11.14 0.76
N LEU A 400 25.16 -10.60 1.91
CA LEU A 400 26.01 -9.79 2.79
C LEU A 400 26.16 -10.48 4.14
N ASN A 401 27.38 -10.50 4.65
CA ASN A 401 27.65 -11.07 5.97
C ASN A 401 27.42 -10.02 7.06
N LEU A 402 26.66 -10.37 8.10
CA LEU A 402 26.49 -9.55 9.30
C LEU A 402 27.64 -9.80 10.27
N TRP A 403 27.95 -11.10 10.52
CA TRP A 403 29.12 -11.56 11.27
C TRP A 403 29.39 -13.07 11.01
N GLU A 404 30.64 -13.46 11.14
CA GLU A 404 31.01 -14.88 11.18
C GLU A 404 30.71 -15.48 12.57
N GLU A 405 31.05 -14.75 13.62
CA GLU A 405 30.78 -15.09 15.01
C GLU A 405 30.57 -13.78 15.80
N PRO A 406 29.49 -13.69 16.62
CA PRO A 406 29.29 -12.50 17.45
C PRO A 406 30.36 -12.37 18.52
N VAL A 407 30.93 -11.19 18.68
CA VAL A 407 31.96 -10.90 19.70
C VAL A 407 31.41 -11.00 21.10
N LEU A 408 30.15 -10.62 21.27
CA LEU A 408 29.42 -10.74 22.55
C LEU A 408 28.26 -11.72 22.38
N LYS A 409 28.12 -12.65 23.32
CA LYS A 409 27.06 -13.65 23.37
C LYS A 409 26.26 -13.51 24.65
#